data_dd324b7e3de997f1044720d7f3abc4d5
#
_entry.id   dd324b7e3de997f1044720d7f3abc4d5
#
_cell.length_a   1.000
_cell.length_b   1.000
_cell.length_c   1.000
_cell.angle_alpha   90.00
_cell.angle_beta   90.00
_cell.angle_gamma   90.00
#
_symmetry.space_group_name_H-M   'P 1'
#
loop_
_entity.id
_entity.type
_entity.pdbx_description
1 polymer ?
#
loop_
_entity_poly.entity_id
_entity_poly.type
_entity_poly.pdbx_seq_one_letter_code
_entity_poly.pdbx_strand_id
1 'polypeptide(L)' 'MAAAAIHVVPNDNFGDWRVRDHDGHEFGHYPTREVAEPAAEAIARERGDELVVHLPDGRTSRKNFAKGWAARLFRR' A
#
# COMPACT_ATOMS: atom_id res chain seq x y z
N MET A 1 14.98 -7.64 9.70
CA MET A 1 13.95 -6.67 9.92
C MET A 1 12.92 -6.71 8.81
N ALA A 2 11.67 -6.78 9.19
CA ALA A 2 10.61 -6.85 8.20
C ALA A 2 10.50 -5.52 7.46
N ALA A 3 10.24 -5.57 6.18
CA ALA A 3 10.03 -4.36 5.39
C ALA A 3 8.68 -3.77 5.79
N ALA A 4 8.64 -2.46 5.90
CA ALA A 4 7.40 -1.77 6.15
C ALA A 4 6.51 -1.85 4.90
N ALA A 5 5.22 -1.86 5.11
CA ALA A 5 4.28 -1.98 4.01
C ALA A 5 3.05 -1.13 4.27
N ILE A 6 2.49 -0.61 3.20
CA ILE A 6 1.20 0.05 3.22
C ILE A 6 0.20 -0.92 2.60
N HIS A 7 -0.89 -1.18 3.30
CA HIS A 7 -1.88 -2.16 2.88
C HIS A 7 -3.16 -1.49 2.46
N VAL A 8 -3.71 -1.93 1.34
CA VAL A 8 -5.05 -1.55 0.89
C VAL A 8 -5.93 -2.77 1.09
N VAL A 9 -6.94 -2.65 1.94
CA VAL A 9 -7.72 -3.80 2.39
C VAL A 9 -9.21 -3.53 2.16
N PRO A 10 -9.93 -4.46 1.53
CA PRO A 10 -11.37 -4.28 1.40
C PRO A 10 -12.06 -4.43 2.76
N ASN A 11 -13.05 -3.60 3.00
CA ASN A 11 -13.84 -3.66 4.21
C ASN A 11 -15.21 -4.18 3.86
N ASP A 12 -15.44 -5.47 4.09
CA ASP A 12 -16.65 -6.13 3.64
C ASP A 12 -17.88 -5.59 4.35
N ASN A 13 -17.73 -5.08 5.56
CA ASN A 13 -18.87 -4.63 6.33
C ASN A 13 -19.53 -3.40 5.73
N PHE A 14 -18.74 -2.52 5.14
CA PHE A 14 -19.25 -1.25 4.64
C PHE A 14 -19.04 -1.07 3.14
N GLY A 15 -18.39 -2.04 2.51
CA GLY A 15 -18.16 -1.95 1.07
C GLY A 15 -17.12 -0.93 0.67
N ASP A 16 -16.36 -0.42 1.62
CA ASP A 16 -15.30 0.54 1.30
C ASP A 16 -13.94 -0.13 1.40
N TRP A 17 -12.90 0.66 1.25
CA TRP A 17 -11.52 0.18 1.28
C TRP A 17 -10.74 0.98 2.30
N ARG A 18 -9.87 0.30 3.03
CA ARG A 18 -9.06 0.93 4.07
C ARG A 18 -7.59 0.90 3.68
N VAL A 19 -6.89 1.96 4.04
CA VAL A 19 -5.45 2.06 3.85
C VAL A 19 -4.80 2.11 5.23
N ARG A 20 -3.88 1.19 5.49
CA ARG A 20 -3.22 1.11 6.79
C ARG A 20 -1.78 0.65 6.60
N ASP A 21 -0.95 0.85 7.64
CA ASP A 21 0.40 0.32 7.61
C ASP A 21 0.43 -1.06 8.29
N HIS A 22 1.62 -1.65 8.33
CA HIS A 22 1.74 -3.00 8.88
C HIS A 22 1.58 -3.02 10.39
N ASP A 23 1.66 -1.89 11.06
CA ASP A 23 1.40 -1.79 12.50
C ASP A 23 -0.07 -1.62 12.82
N GLY A 24 -0.90 -1.48 11.81
CA GLY A 24 -2.32 -1.31 12.02
C GLY A 24 -2.77 0.13 12.06
N HIS A 25 -1.87 1.08 11.88
CA HIS A 25 -2.26 2.49 11.82
C HIS A 25 -3.05 2.73 10.54
N GLU A 26 -4.23 3.31 10.69
CA GLU A 26 -5.15 3.50 9.58
C GLU A 26 -5.06 4.91 9.07
N PHE A 27 -4.84 5.06 7.75
CA PHE A 27 -4.70 6.36 7.14
C PHE A 27 -6.03 6.89 6.61
N GLY A 28 -6.97 6.01 6.29
CA GLY A 28 -8.27 6.47 5.83
C GLY A 28 -9.10 5.37 5.21
N HIS A 29 -10.32 5.75 4.88
CA HIS A 29 -11.30 4.91 4.21
C HIS A 29 -11.64 5.55 2.87
N TYR A 30 -11.85 4.70 1.87
CA TYR A 30 -12.12 5.18 0.51
C TYR A 30 -13.26 4.37 -0.08
N PRO A 31 -14.11 4.98 -0.89
CA PRO A 31 -15.30 4.27 -1.38
C PRO A 31 -15.00 3.17 -2.38
N THR A 32 -13.90 3.27 -3.11
CA THR A 32 -13.55 2.27 -4.11
C THR A 32 -12.06 2.00 -4.07
N ARG A 33 -11.68 0.86 -4.66
CA ARG A 33 -10.28 0.51 -4.79
C ARG A 33 -9.54 1.53 -5.66
N GLU A 34 -10.21 2.02 -6.70
CA GLU A 34 -9.60 2.97 -7.62
C GLU A 34 -9.23 4.28 -6.94
N VAL A 35 -9.93 4.63 -5.87
CA VAL A 35 -9.57 5.81 -5.08
C VAL A 35 -8.55 5.47 -4.01
N ALA A 36 -8.68 4.29 -3.41
CA ALA A 36 -7.80 3.88 -2.32
C ALA A 36 -6.37 3.63 -2.80
N GLU A 37 -6.20 3.01 -3.96
CA GLU A 37 -4.88 2.64 -4.44
C GLU A 37 -3.96 3.84 -4.65
N PRO A 38 -4.40 4.90 -5.37
CA PRO A 38 -3.50 6.05 -5.53
C PRO A 38 -3.16 6.72 -4.22
N ALA A 39 -4.11 6.75 -3.28
CA ALA A 39 -3.85 7.35 -1.98
C ALA A 39 -2.78 6.54 -1.22
N ALA A 40 -2.90 5.23 -1.25
CA ALA A 40 -1.93 4.36 -0.59
C ALA A 40 -0.58 4.41 -1.29
N GLU A 41 -0.60 4.50 -2.62
CA GLU A 41 0.64 4.56 -3.39
C GLU A 41 1.42 5.82 -3.04
N ALA A 42 0.75 6.94 -2.88
CA ALA A 42 1.41 8.19 -2.51
C ALA A 42 2.11 8.05 -1.16
N ILE A 43 1.45 7.40 -0.20
CA ILE A 43 2.05 7.18 1.10
C ILE A 43 3.26 6.25 1.01
N ALA A 44 3.11 5.17 0.26
CA ALA A 44 4.19 4.19 0.12
C ALA A 44 5.41 4.80 -0.57
N ARG A 45 5.18 5.61 -1.59
CA ARG A 45 6.28 6.29 -2.28
C ARG A 45 7.02 7.24 -1.36
N GLU A 46 6.27 8.00 -0.58
CA GLU A 46 6.87 8.97 0.31
C GLU A 46 7.72 8.29 1.37
N ARG A 47 7.28 7.13 1.85
CA ARG A 47 7.99 6.40 2.88
C ARG A 47 9.05 5.47 2.34
N GLY A 48 8.99 5.14 1.06
CA GLY A 48 9.86 4.13 0.50
C GLY A 48 9.46 2.73 0.94
N ASP A 49 8.17 2.50 1.12
CA ASP A 49 7.64 1.24 1.59
C ASP A 49 7.09 0.41 0.43
N GLU A 50 6.73 -0.82 0.75
CA GLU A 50 6.02 -1.69 -0.18
C GLU A 50 4.53 -1.37 -0.12
N LEU A 51 3.87 -1.44 -1.27
CA LEU A 51 2.42 -1.30 -1.34
C LEU A 51 1.82 -2.69 -1.57
N VAL A 52 0.92 -3.10 -0.70
CA VAL A 52 0.27 -4.40 -0.78
C VAL A 52 -1.23 -4.17 -0.89
N VAL A 53 -1.81 -4.56 -2.03
CA VAL A 53 -3.24 -4.44 -2.24
C VAL A 53 -3.85 -5.82 -2.05
N HIS A 54 -4.78 -5.93 -1.11
CA HIS A 54 -5.48 -7.17 -0.83
C HIS A 54 -6.76 -7.21 -1.63
N LEU A 55 -6.87 -8.20 -2.50
CA LEU A 55 -8.04 -8.33 -3.35
C LEU A 55 -9.13 -9.14 -2.66
N PRO A 56 -10.40 -8.94 -3.01
CA PRO A 56 -11.50 -9.64 -2.33
C PRO A 56 -11.42 -11.16 -2.47
N ASP A 57 -10.77 -11.66 -3.52
CA ASP A 57 -10.65 -13.11 -3.72
C ASP A 57 -9.49 -13.72 -2.94
N GLY A 58 -8.81 -12.92 -2.10
CA GLY A 58 -7.71 -13.42 -1.28
C GLY A 58 -6.33 -13.24 -1.88
N ARG A 59 -6.24 -12.80 -3.12
CA ARG A 59 -4.94 -12.56 -3.74
C ARG A 59 -4.39 -11.22 -3.32
N THR A 60 -3.10 -11.04 -3.48
CA THR A 60 -2.45 -9.77 -3.19
C THR A 60 -1.67 -9.29 -4.41
N SER A 61 -1.60 -7.99 -4.54
CA SER A 61 -0.79 -7.33 -5.55
C SER A 61 0.22 -6.45 -4.84
N ARG A 62 1.48 -6.51 -5.25
CA ARG A 62 2.55 -5.81 -4.55
C ARG A 62 3.34 -4.92 -5.48
N LYS A 63 3.72 -3.76 -4.97
CA LYS A 63 4.66 -2.86 -5.62
C LYS A 63 5.65 -2.41 -4.58
N ASN A 64 6.92 -2.37 -4.93
CA ASN A 64 7.97 -2.03 -3.98
C ASN A 64 8.57 -0.69 -4.36
N PHE A 65 8.33 0.32 -3.55
CA PHE A 65 8.89 1.65 -3.77
C PHE A 65 10.19 1.87 -3.02
N ALA A 66 10.56 0.94 -2.14
CA ALA A 66 11.81 1.04 -1.42
C ALA A 66 13.01 0.92 -2.35
N LYS A 67 12.85 0.21 -3.45
CA LYS A 67 13.96 0.02 -4.37
C LYS A 67 14.37 1.29 -5.11
N GLY A 68 13.67 2.37 -4.88
CA GLY A 68 14.06 3.64 -5.46
C GLY A 68 15.47 4.05 -5.08
N TRP A 69 15.85 3.80 -3.84
CA TRP A 69 17.20 4.12 -3.40
C TRP A 69 18.24 3.23 -4.09
N ALA A 70 17.89 1.95 -4.29
CA ALA A 70 18.81 1.04 -4.97
C ALA A 70 18.99 1.43 -6.42
N ALA A 71 17.90 1.88 -7.06
CA ALA A 71 18.00 2.34 -8.43
C ALA A 71 18.95 3.53 -8.54
N ARG A 72 18.92 4.42 -7.56
CA ARG A 72 19.83 5.56 -7.56
C ARG A 72 21.26 5.14 -7.37
N LEU A 73 21.49 4.10 -6.58
CA LEU A 73 22.83 3.62 -6.37
C LEU A 73 23.45 3.03 -7.63
N PHE A 74 22.65 2.35 -8.39
CA PHE A 74 23.16 1.66 -9.58
C PHE A 74 23.16 2.52 -10.82
N ARG A 75 22.51 3.64 -10.74
CA ARG A 75 22.52 4.57 -11.82
C ARG A 75 23.78 5.35 -11.73
N ARG A 76 24.44 5.55 -12.59
CA ARG A 76 25.61 6.35 -12.42
C ARG A 76 26.11 6.73 -13.67
#